data_69f5d3a805f1776f1935f1dee9e390fc
#
_entry.id   69f5d3a805f1776f1935f1dee9e390fc
#
_cell.length_a   1.000
_cell.length_b   1.000
_cell.length_c   1.000
_cell.angle_alpha   90.00
_cell.angle_beta   90.00
_cell.angle_gamma   90.00
#
_symmetry.space_group_name_H-M   'P 1'
#
loop_
_entity.id
_entity.type
_entity.pdbx_description
1 polymer ?
#
loop_
_entity_poly.entity_id
_entity_poly.type
_entity_poly.pdbx_seq_one_letter_code
_entity_poly.pdbx_strand_id
1 'polypeptide(L)'
;PEATSHGLDALIARHGLDPGSRHRALGDARAIWLFVQKLYATLPPSEIDAAVKRLLRIPSLPPQLPSDALDAIPDAPGVYLFYGENPLPLYVGKSIHLRDRVAAHFCGDWQHETDARLSAEIRRIEFETTAGELGALLRESALIKSVMPAHNRALRRKEDAGVMTIGD
;
A
#
# COMPACT_ATOMS: atom_id res chain seq x y z
N PRO A 1 6.58 -12.40 27.78
CA PRO A 1 5.73 -11.37 28.35
C PRO A 1 5.44 -10.35 27.27
N GLU A 2 4.13 -10.13 27.00
CA GLU A 2 3.68 -9.14 26.05
C GLU A 2 4.13 -7.74 26.50
N ALA A 3 4.69 -6.98 25.58
CA ALA A 3 5.19 -5.65 25.85
C ALA A 3 4.02 -4.65 25.95
N THR A 4 3.82 -4.06 27.11
CA THR A 4 2.77 -3.07 27.35
C THR A 4 2.99 -1.72 26.66
N SER A 5 4.19 -1.45 26.14
CA SER A 5 4.55 -0.25 25.37
C SER A 5 5.64 -0.54 24.37
N HIS A 6 5.52 0.04 23.16
CA HIS A 6 6.48 -0.05 22.05
C HIS A 6 7.16 1.30 21.76
N GLY A 7 7.00 2.30 22.62
CA GLY A 7 7.69 3.58 22.51
C GLY A 7 9.21 3.42 22.65
N LEU A 8 9.96 4.38 22.10
CA LEU A 8 11.42 4.34 22.06
C LEU A 8 12.06 4.28 23.46
N ASP A 9 11.48 4.95 24.46
CA ASP A 9 11.94 4.89 25.85
C ASP A 9 11.76 3.50 26.47
N ALA A 10 10.62 2.84 26.19
CA ALA A 10 10.37 1.49 26.65
C ALA A 10 11.32 0.48 25.99
N LEU A 11 11.67 0.70 24.70
CA LEU A 11 12.64 -0.09 23.98
C LEU A 11 14.04 0.03 24.61
N ILE A 12 14.49 1.27 24.89
CA ILE A 12 15.76 1.57 25.49
C ILE A 12 15.88 0.87 26.87
N ALA A 13 14.87 1.06 27.71
CA ALA A 13 14.85 0.47 29.06
C ALA A 13 14.87 -1.06 29.01
N ARG A 14 14.05 -1.66 28.13
CA ARG A 14 13.94 -3.13 28.01
C ARG A 14 15.21 -3.78 27.50
N HIS A 15 15.92 -3.11 26.60
CA HIS A 15 17.13 -3.67 25.99
C HIS A 15 18.43 -3.13 26.57
N GLY A 16 18.37 -2.26 27.58
CA GLY A 16 19.55 -1.70 28.24
C GLY A 16 20.44 -0.92 27.27
N LEU A 17 19.84 -0.13 26.38
CA LEU A 17 20.58 0.66 25.39
C LEU A 17 21.03 1.99 26.00
N ASP A 18 22.22 2.47 25.60
CA ASP A 18 22.72 3.79 25.98
C ASP A 18 22.88 4.68 24.73
N PRO A 19 21.83 5.39 24.32
CA PRO A 19 21.90 6.28 23.16
C PRO A 19 22.53 7.64 23.46
N GLY A 20 22.86 7.93 24.72
CA GLY A 20 23.28 9.27 25.16
C GLY A 20 22.08 10.23 25.29
N SER A 21 22.20 11.46 24.77
CA SER A 21 21.15 12.48 24.90
C SER A 21 19.87 12.10 24.17
N ARG A 22 18.77 11.94 24.92
CA ARG A 22 17.42 11.69 24.39
C ARG A 22 16.71 12.99 23.97
N HIS A 23 15.63 12.84 23.19
CA HIS A 23 14.80 13.95 22.67
C HIS A 23 15.54 14.89 21.72
N ARG A 24 16.61 14.40 21.09
CA ARG A 24 17.27 14.99 19.94
C ARG A 24 17.32 13.97 18.81
N ALA A 25 17.12 14.41 17.57
CA ALA A 25 17.07 13.53 16.41
C ALA A 25 18.24 12.53 16.34
N LEU A 26 19.44 12.96 16.67
CA LEU A 26 20.63 12.11 16.68
C LEU A 26 20.57 11.03 17.80
N GLY A 27 20.13 11.40 18.99
CA GLY A 27 20.01 10.45 20.12
C GLY A 27 18.94 9.40 19.85
N ASP A 28 17.84 9.79 19.25
CA ASP A 28 16.74 8.89 18.88
C ASP A 28 17.15 7.95 17.75
N ALA A 29 17.84 8.45 16.74
CA ALA A 29 18.42 7.63 15.66
C ALA A 29 19.46 6.64 16.20
N ARG A 30 20.31 7.08 17.15
CA ARG A 30 21.31 6.23 17.78
C ARG A 30 20.68 5.11 18.62
N ALA A 31 19.56 5.37 19.31
CA ALA A 31 18.83 4.34 20.05
C ALA A 31 18.33 3.23 19.12
N ILE A 32 17.75 3.61 17.97
CA ILE A 32 17.28 2.66 16.95
C ILE A 32 18.48 1.85 16.40
N TRP A 33 19.57 2.52 16.07
CA TRP A 33 20.77 1.86 15.56
C TRP A 33 21.35 0.84 16.55
N LEU A 34 21.49 1.19 17.83
CA LEU A 34 21.95 0.28 18.88
C LEU A 34 21.03 -0.92 19.05
N PHE A 35 19.72 -0.70 18.93
CA PHE A 35 18.75 -1.79 18.97
C PHE A 35 18.94 -2.75 17.79
N VAL A 36 19.06 -2.22 16.57
CA VAL A 36 19.30 -3.03 15.37
C VAL A 36 20.60 -3.84 15.51
N GLN A 37 21.70 -3.21 15.94
CA GLN A 37 22.96 -3.92 16.19
C GLN A 37 22.79 -5.06 17.20
N LYS A 38 22.04 -4.83 18.27
CA LYS A 38 21.76 -5.85 19.28
C LYS A 38 20.95 -7.01 18.70
N LEU A 39 19.96 -6.75 17.83
CA LEU A 39 19.21 -7.79 17.14
C LEU A 39 20.14 -8.68 16.29
N TYR A 40 21.00 -8.08 15.47
CA TYR A 40 21.95 -8.81 14.62
C TYR A 40 23.02 -9.58 15.44
N ALA A 41 23.28 -9.15 16.67
CA ALA A 41 24.19 -9.86 17.57
C ALA A 41 23.51 -11.06 18.30
N THR A 42 22.17 -11.07 18.40
CA THR A 42 21.42 -12.05 19.19
C THR A 42 20.58 -13.02 18.38
N LEU A 43 20.19 -12.65 17.18
CA LEU A 43 19.33 -13.43 16.28
C LEU A 43 20.03 -13.74 14.96
N PRO A 44 19.71 -14.88 14.32
CA PRO A 44 20.18 -15.17 12.99
C PRO A 44 19.72 -14.11 11.98
N PRO A 45 20.57 -13.64 11.06
CA PRO A 45 20.21 -12.64 10.04
C PRO A 45 18.95 -13.00 9.24
N SER A 46 18.76 -14.30 8.94
CA SER A 46 17.58 -14.79 8.22
C SER A 46 16.26 -14.55 8.95
N GLU A 47 16.25 -14.63 10.28
CA GLU A 47 15.05 -14.35 11.08
C GLU A 47 14.74 -12.84 11.09
N ILE A 48 15.78 -12.01 11.19
CA ILE A 48 15.62 -10.56 11.13
C ILE A 48 15.08 -10.15 9.77
N ASP A 49 15.67 -10.65 8.68
CA ASP A 49 15.23 -10.37 7.32
C ASP A 49 13.78 -10.83 7.06
N ALA A 50 13.41 -12.00 7.58
CA ALA A 50 12.03 -12.49 7.47
C ALA A 50 11.04 -11.61 8.25
N ALA A 51 11.43 -11.15 9.45
CA ALA A 51 10.60 -10.24 10.25
C ALA A 51 10.45 -8.87 9.58
N VAL A 52 11.54 -8.31 9.07
CA VAL A 52 11.53 -7.03 8.34
C VAL A 52 10.66 -7.13 7.08
N LYS A 53 10.85 -8.17 6.27
CA LYS A 53 10.02 -8.40 5.08
C LYS A 53 8.54 -8.52 5.44
N ARG A 54 8.21 -9.20 6.54
CA ARG A 54 6.83 -9.31 7.02
C ARG A 54 6.27 -7.96 7.49
N LEU A 55 7.06 -7.18 8.24
CA LEU A 55 6.67 -5.86 8.73
C LEU A 55 6.48 -4.85 7.60
N LEU A 56 7.34 -4.86 6.59
CA LEU A 56 7.22 -3.98 5.42
C LEU A 56 6.02 -4.33 4.53
N ARG A 57 5.46 -5.54 4.67
CA ARG A 57 4.24 -5.96 3.95
C ARG A 57 2.94 -5.72 4.73
N ILE A 58 3.03 -5.25 5.99
CA ILE A 58 1.83 -4.91 6.76
C ILE A 58 1.31 -3.58 6.23
N PRO A 59 0.12 -3.56 5.58
CA PRO A 59 -0.48 -2.33 5.10
C PRO A 59 -0.81 -1.44 6.30
N SER A 60 -0.39 -0.18 6.24
CA SER A 60 -0.82 0.84 7.19
C SER A 60 -2.04 1.55 6.62
N LEU A 61 -3.23 1.05 6.95
CA LEU A 61 -4.48 1.65 6.49
C LEU A 61 -4.63 3.06 7.04
N PRO A 62 -5.11 4.02 6.22
CA PRO A 62 -5.46 5.34 6.70
C PRO A 62 -6.56 5.24 7.77
N PRO A 63 -6.57 6.12 8.80
CA PRO A 63 -7.50 6.04 9.93
C PRO A 63 -8.98 6.16 9.55
N GLN A 64 -9.26 6.67 8.35
CA GLN A 64 -10.61 6.79 7.81
C GLN A 64 -11.14 5.51 7.15
N LEU A 65 -10.28 4.51 6.92
CA LEU A 65 -10.72 3.20 6.45
C LEU A 65 -10.95 2.27 7.65
N PRO A 66 -11.95 1.39 7.59
CA PRO A 66 -12.10 0.33 8.58
C PRO A 66 -10.84 -0.55 8.64
N SER A 67 -10.48 -1.01 9.84
CA SER A 67 -9.29 -1.87 10.01
C SER A 67 -9.38 -3.21 9.27
N ASP A 68 -10.58 -3.65 8.97
CA ASP A 68 -10.92 -4.87 8.23
C ASP A 68 -11.20 -4.62 6.73
N ALA A 69 -10.95 -3.41 6.23
CA ALA A 69 -11.28 -3.04 4.84
C ALA A 69 -10.62 -3.94 3.78
N LEU A 70 -9.50 -4.59 4.11
CA LEU A 70 -8.83 -5.53 3.21
C LEU A 70 -9.35 -6.97 3.33
N ASP A 71 -10.02 -7.32 4.42
CA ASP A 71 -10.43 -8.71 4.70
C ASP A 71 -11.52 -9.20 3.75
N ALA A 72 -12.40 -8.29 3.33
CA ALA A 72 -13.46 -8.56 2.36
C ALA A 72 -12.96 -8.77 0.93
N ILE A 73 -11.71 -8.35 0.61
CA ILE A 73 -11.18 -8.40 -0.75
C ILE A 73 -10.66 -9.83 -1.02
N PRO A 74 -11.19 -10.55 -2.03
CA PRO A 74 -10.73 -11.88 -2.35
C PRO A 74 -9.35 -11.86 -3.03
N ASP A 75 -8.61 -12.96 -2.91
CA ASP A 75 -7.41 -13.19 -3.73
C ASP A 75 -7.84 -13.80 -5.07
N ALA A 76 -8.32 -12.95 -5.98
CA ALA A 76 -8.85 -13.33 -7.28
C ALA A 76 -8.55 -12.24 -8.32
N PRO A 77 -8.61 -12.57 -9.63
CA PRO A 77 -8.55 -11.59 -10.69
C PRO A 77 -9.74 -10.62 -10.66
N GLY A 78 -9.48 -9.34 -10.90
CA GLY A 78 -10.54 -8.34 -10.92
C GLY A 78 -10.05 -6.91 -11.01
N VAL A 79 -10.99 -6.00 -10.78
CA VAL A 79 -10.76 -4.55 -10.70
C VAL A 79 -11.12 -4.04 -9.32
N TYR A 80 -10.45 -2.97 -8.90
CA TYR A 80 -10.73 -2.27 -7.65
C TYR A 80 -10.85 -0.78 -7.89
N LEU A 81 -11.67 -0.13 -7.07
CA LEU A 81 -11.96 1.30 -7.17
C LEU A 81 -11.73 1.94 -5.80
N PHE A 82 -10.97 3.02 -5.79
CA PHE A 82 -10.78 3.84 -4.60
C PHE A 82 -11.67 5.08 -4.69
N TYR A 83 -12.40 5.34 -3.62
CA TYR A 83 -13.26 6.50 -3.48
C TYR A 83 -12.79 7.39 -2.33
N GLY A 84 -12.87 8.70 -2.55
CA GLY A 84 -12.74 9.70 -1.50
C GLY A 84 -14.09 10.06 -0.87
N GLU A 85 -14.24 11.32 -0.50
CA GLU A 85 -15.51 11.87 0.03
C GLU A 85 -16.58 11.98 -1.05
N ASN A 86 -16.18 12.11 -2.30
CA ASN A 86 -17.09 12.23 -3.45
C ASN A 86 -17.54 10.86 -3.97
N PRO A 87 -18.72 10.77 -4.63
CA PRO A 87 -19.21 9.53 -5.21
C PRO A 87 -18.42 9.07 -6.45
N LEU A 88 -17.58 9.91 -7.04
CA LEU A 88 -16.74 9.54 -8.18
C LEU A 88 -15.45 8.85 -7.69
N PRO A 89 -15.01 7.77 -8.37
CA PRO A 89 -13.78 7.10 -7.98
C PRO A 89 -12.56 7.99 -8.22
N LEU A 90 -11.64 7.97 -7.26
CA LEU A 90 -10.32 8.62 -7.36
C LEU A 90 -9.41 7.82 -8.30
N TYR A 91 -9.49 6.50 -8.21
CA TYR A 91 -8.62 5.58 -8.94
C TYR A 91 -9.35 4.28 -9.27
N VAL A 92 -9.03 3.72 -10.42
CA VAL A 92 -9.43 2.37 -10.85
C VAL A 92 -8.15 1.59 -11.19
N GLY A 93 -8.05 0.36 -10.72
CA GLY A 93 -6.92 -0.52 -11.03
C GLY A 93 -7.36 -1.96 -11.20
N LYS A 94 -6.49 -2.78 -11.80
CA LYS A 94 -6.70 -4.22 -12.00
C LYS A 94 -5.62 -5.04 -11.33
N SER A 95 -5.93 -6.29 -11.02
CA SER A 95 -4.93 -7.28 -10.61
C SER A 95 -5.45 -8.69 -10.87
N ILE A 96 -4.53 -9.64 -10.95
CA ILE A 96 -4.83 -11.09 -10.85
C ILE A 96 -4.89 -11.53 -9.38
N HIS A 97 -4.34 -10.74 -8.46
CA HIS A 97 -4.36 -10.89 -7.00
C HIS A 97 -4.85 -9.59 -6.38
N LEU A 98 -6.20 -9.42 -6.30
CA LEU A 98 -6.81 -8.16 -5.85
C LEU A 98 -6.36 -7.75 -4.46
N ARG A 99 -6.41 -8.67 -3.48
CA ARG A 99 -6.04 -8.36 -2.09
C ARG A 99 -4.62 -7.84 -1.97
N ASP A 100 -3.66 -8.54 -2.55
CA ASP A 100 -2.23 -8.17 -2.49
C ASP A 100 -1.98 -6.82 -3.18
N ARG A 101 -2.64 -6.59 -4.32
CA ARG A 101 -2.50 -5.35 -5.07
C ARG A 101 -3.07 -4.15 -4.33
N VAL A 102 -4.25 -4.30 -3.74
CA VAL A 102 -4.86 -3.24 -2.93
C VAL A 102 -4.04 -2.98 -1.68
N ALA A 103 -3.59 -4.03 -0.97
CA ALA A 103 -2.73 -3.91 0.20
C ALA A 103 -1.41 -3.17 -0.11
N ALA A 104 -0.82 -3.41 -1.29
CA ALA A 104 0.42 -2.75 -1.72
C ALA A 104 0.31 -1.22 -1.78
N HIS A 105 -0.88 -0.67 -2.04
CA HIS A 105 -1.11 0.78 -1.99
C HIS A 105 -0.97 1.38 -0.58
N PHE A 106 -0.97 0.57 0.46
CA PHE A 106 -0.90 0.98 1.86
C PHE A 106 0.40 0.53 2.56
N CYS A 107 1.36 -0.07 1.83
CA CYS A 107 2.61 -0.56 2.41
C CYS A 107 3.71 0.51 2.55
N GLY A 108 3.44 1.77 2.23
CA GLY A 108 4.38 2.87 2.45
C GLY A 108 5.53 2.99 1.45
N ASP A 109 5.65 2.07 0.50
CA ASP A 109 6.64 2.14 -0.60
C ASP A 109 6.16 3.11 -1.71
N TRP A 110 5.92 4.35 -1.30
CA TRP A 110 5.48 5.40 -2.22
C TRP A 110 6.61 5.75 -3.20
N GLN A 111 6.58 5.14 -4.39
CA GLN A 111 7.54 5.49 -5.45
C GLN A 111 7.26 6.87 -6.05
N HIS A 112 6.02 7.39 -5.85
CA HIS A 112 5.63 8.70 -6.33
C HIS A 112 4.77 9.44 -5.29
N GLU A 113 4.94 10.77 -5.23
CA GLU A 113 4.14 11.67 -4.37
C GLU A 113 2.63 11.54 -4.62
N THR A 114 2.24 11.15 -5.85
CA THR A 114 0.85 10.86 -6.23
C THR A 114 0.25 9.69 -5.48
N ASP A 115 1.02 8.67 -5.14
CA ASP A 115 0.54 7.49 -4.43
C ASP A 115 0.25 7.80 -2.96
N ALA A 116 1.11 8.62 -2.34
CA ALA A 116 0.90 9.10 -0.98
C ALA A 116 -0.36 9.96 -0.85
N ARG A 117 -0.61 10.86 -1.84
CA ARG A 117 -1.82 11.67 -1.88
C ARG A 117 -3.06 10.81 -2.07
N LEU A 118 -3.02 9.88 -3.01
CA LEU A 118 -4.13 8.96 -3.25
C LEU A 118 -4.49 8.21 -1.96
N SER A 119 -3.50 7.65 -1.26
CA SER A 119 -3.74 6.92 0.00
C SER A 119 -4.39 7.79 1.08
N ALA A 120 -3.98 9.05 1.21
CA ALA A 120 -4.56 9.98 2.17
C ALA A 120 -6.02 10.35 1.87
N GLU A 121 -6.41 10.32 0.60
CA GLU A 121 -7.76 10.68 0.14
C GLU A 121 -8.76 9.52 0.21
N ILE A 122 -8.30 8.25 0.24
CA ILE A 122 -9.17 7.07 0.19
C ILE A 122 -10.04 6.99 1.46
N ARG A 123 -11.36 6.81 1.24
CA ARG A 123 -12.38 6.62 2.28
C ARG A 123 -13.11 5.31 2.14
N ARG A 124 -13.15 4.75 0.92
CA ARG A 124 -13.87 3.53 0.59
C ARG A 124 -13.18 2.78 -0.52
N ILE A 125 -13.22 1.45 -0.44
CA ILE A 125 -12.69 0.52 -1.44
C ILE A 125 -13.84 -0.32 -1.94
N GLU A 126 -13.98 -0.42 -3.26
CA GLU A 126 -14.89 -1.35 -3.93
C GLU A 126 -14.07 -2.25 -4.86
N PHE A 127 -14.59 -3.42 -5.14
CA PHE A 127 -13.96 -4.35 -6.07
C PHE A 127 -15.00 -5.17 -6.82
N GLU A 128 -14.60 -5.68 -7.99
CA GLU A 128 -15.36 -6.58 -8.83
C GLU A 128 -14.43 -7.68 -9.32
N THR A 129 -14.78 -8.94 -9.07
CA THR A 129 -14.00 -10.08 -9.55
C THR A 129 -14.30 -10.37 -11.01
N THR A 130 -13.31 -10.87 -11.73
CA THR A 130 -13.44 -11.28 -13.14
C THR A 130 -12.97 -12.71 -13.34
N ALA A 131 -13.34 -13.32 -14.47
CA ALA A 131 -12.95 -14.69 -14.77
C ALA A 131 -11.43 -14.89 -15.00
N GLY A 132 -10.68 -13.79 -15.16
CA GLY A 132 -9.22 -13.82 -15.38
C GLY A 132 -8.65 -12.47 -15.74
N GLU A 133 -7.36 -12.45 -16.10
CA GLU A 133 -6.61 -11.22 -16.36
C GLU A 133 -7.20 -10.39 -17.52
N LEU A 134 -7.59 -11.04 -18.61
CA LEU A 134 -8.19 -10.37 -19.77
C LEU A 134 -9.51 -9.67 -19.38
N GLY A 135 -10.35 -10.33 -18.59
CA GLY A 135 -11.58 -9.74 -18.07
C GLY A 135 -11.31 -8.52 -17.21
N ALA A 136 -10.31 -8.59 -16.32
CA ALA A 136 -9.87 -7.48 -15.48
C ALA A 136 -9.36 -6.30 -16.32
N LEU A 137 -8.56 -6.56 -17.36
CA LEU A 137 -8.05 -5.54 -18.27
C LEU A 137 -9.17 -4.81 -19.03
N LEU A 138 -10.09 -5.56 -19.60
CA LEU A 138 -11.24 -4.99 -20.35
C LEU A 138 -12.15 -4.17 -19.42
N ARG A 139 -12.39 -4.68 -18.22
CA ARG A 139 -13.24 -4.03 -17.23
C ARG A 139 -12.61 -2.74 -16.70
N GLU A 140 -11.30 -2.75 -16.38
CA GLU A 140 -10.55 -1.56 -16.00
C GLU A 140 -10.64 -0.48 -17.08
N SER A 141 -10.35 -0.84 -18.34
CA SER A 141 -10.43 0.10 -19.47
C SER A 141 -11.81 0.70 -19.64
N ALA A 142 -12.87 -0.11 -19.54
CA ALA A 142 -14.24 0.35 -19.63
C ALA A 142 -14.59 1.31 -18.48
N LEU A 143 -14.23 0.98 -17.24
CA LEU A 143 -14.46 1.83 -16.07
C LEU A 143 -13.71 3.15 -16.20
N ILE A 144 -12.42 3.15 -16.53
CA ILE A 144 -11.64 4.39 -16.67
C ILE A 144 -12.25 5.31 -17.72
N LYS A 145 -12.71 4.77 -18.86
CA LYS A 145 -13.36 5.57 -19.91
C LYS A 145 -14.72 6.12 -19.50
N SER A 146 -15.49 5.39 -18.69
CA SER A 146 -16.84 5.79 -18.28
C SER A 146 -16.82 6.80 -17.13
N VAL A 147 -15.96 6.60 -16.10
CA VAL A 147 -15.97 7.42 -14.89
C VAL A 147 -14.84 8.44 -14.79
N MET A 148 -13.84 8.34 -15.67
CA MET A 148 -12.69 9.26 -15.79
C MET A 148 -12.04 9.59 -14.43
N PRO A 149 -11.49 8.62 -13.69
CA PRO A 149 -11.01 8.81 -12.33
C PRO A 149 -9.87 9.85 -12.24
N ALA A 150 -9.77 10.57 -11.13
CA ALA A 150 -8.83 11.67 -10.98
C ALA A 150 -7.36 11.26 -11.17
N HIS A 151 -6.97 10.09 -10.69
CA HIS A 151 -5.58 9.62 -10.66
C HIS A 151 -5.19 8.67 -11.82
N ASN A 152 -6.11 8.28 -12.72
CA ASN A 152 -5.79 7.45 -13.91
C ASN A 152 -5.41 8.29 -15.13
N ARG A 153 -4.38 9.12 -15.04
CA ARG A 153 -4.02 10.07 -16.12
C ARG A 153 -3.57 9.41 -17.42
N ALA A 154 -2.88 8.29 -17.37
CA ALA A 154 -2.28 7.64 -18.53
C ALA A 154 -3.32 7.06 -19.51
N LEU A 155 -4.44 6.51 -19.02
CA LEU A 155 -5.49 5.90 -19.82
C LEU A 155 -6.61 6.85 -20.21
N ARG A 156 -6.53 8.14 -19.85
CA ARG A 156 -7.48 9.17 -20.24
C ARG A 156 -7.28 9.67 -21.67
N ARG A 157 -6.11 9.48 -22.27
CA ARG A 157 -5.93 9.77 -23.70
C ARG A 157 -6.80 8.82 -24.50
N LYS A 158 -7.83 9.35 -25.15
CA LYS A 158 -8.43 8.70 -26.30
C LYS A 158 -7.31 8.55 -27.32
N GLU A 159 -6.80 7.35 -27.51
CA GLU A 159 -6.19 7.01 -28.78
C GLU A 159 -7.35 7.10 -29.78
N ASP A 160 -7.28 8.06 -30.69
CA ASP A 160 -8.06 8.04 -31.91
C ASP A 160 -7.67 6.73 -32.61
N ALA A 161 -8.51 5.72 -32.45
CA ALA A 161 -8.39 4.49 -33.19
C ALA A 161 -8.61 4.87 -34.66
N GLY A 162 -7.52 5.01 -35.40
CA GLY A 162 -7.57 5.19 -36.84
C GLY A 162 -8.38 4.05 -37.43
N VAL A 163 -9.51 4.37 -38.03
CA VAL A 163 -10.31 3.42 -38.81
C VAL A 163 -9.47 3.05 -40.03
N MET A 164 -8.90 1.85 -40.03
CA MET A 164 -8.35 1.26 -41.26
C MET A 164 -9.54 0.91 -42.14
N THR A 165 -9.84 1.74 -43.12
CA THR A 165 -10.68 1.38 -44.26
C THR A 165 -9.87 0.48 -45.18
N ILE A 166 -10.26 -0.80 -45.25
CA ILE A 166 -9.80 -1.70 -46.32
C ILE A 166 -10.56 -1.25 -47.55
N GLY A 167 -9.83 -0.61 -48.50
CA GLY A 167 -10.36 -0.30 -49.82
C GLY A 167 -10.43 -1.57 -50.64
N ASP A 168 -11.52 -1.72 -51.42
CA ASP A 168 -11.76 -2.74 -52.42
C ASP A 168 -10.70 -2.70 -53.54
#